data_6a18cb4a667eaa2826fb0c5a1562a376
#
_entry.id   6a18cb4a667eaa2826fb0c5a1562a376
#
_cell.length_a   1.000
_cell.length_b   1.000
_cell.length_c   1.000
_cell.angle_alpha   90.00
_cell.angle_beta   90.00
_cell.angle_gamma   90.00
#
_symmetry.space_group_name_H-M   'P 1'
#
loop_
_entity.id
_entity.type
_entity.pdbx_description
1 polymer ?
#
loop_
_entity_poly.entity_id
_entity_poly.type
_entity_poly.pdbx_seq_one_letter_code
_entity_poly.pdbx_strand_id
1 'polypeptide(L)'
;MPQVQVKMRLKKIKKSIMITTLIGLLVTLSLAPIIWELITSFKLNEDILKIPLVYFPNQITLDHYTQLFTTHPFWRYIINSAFVASTSTILSLIFGTPAAYALARLNPWGSKIIISSILIITLFPGILLLSGLLEIVRFLHLGNNYLSIIIPYSAINLPLTILVLRNFFKQLPKELEDAAKIDGYNTIQMLLRIILPITTPALITTGILSFIFAWNEFIFALTFITREEMKTIPIAVAQIGGTTEFEIPYGPIAAATMISTLPLMLIVLFFQNKIIQGLTSGAIKG
;
A
#
# COMPACT_ATOMS: atom_id res chain seq x y z
N MET A 1 28.56 -20.01 -42.26
CA MET A 1 27.87 -18.91 -41.53
C MET A 1 26.37 -19.17 -41.21
N PRO A 2 25.50 -19.85 -42.01
CA PRO A 2 24.08 -20.03 -41.71
C PRO A 2 23.79 -20.89 -40.47
N GLN A 3 24.61 -21.92 -40.19
CA GLN A 3 24.36 -22.79 -39.04
C GLN A 3 24.55 -22.11 -37.65
N VAL A 4 25.43 -21.14 -37.54
CA VAL A 4 25.66 -20.38 -36.29
C VAL A 4 24.47 -19.45 -36.00
N GLN A 5 23.91 -18.83 -37.03
CA GLN A 5 22.74 -17.98 -36.92
C GLN A 5 21.49 -18.78 -36.50
N VAL A 6 21.31 -19.99 -37.04
CA VAL A 6 20.19 -20.89 -36.70
C VAL A 6 20.32 -21.33 -35.22
N LYS A 7 21.53 -21.74 -34.77
CA LYS A 7 21.76 -22.09 -33.35
C LYS A 7 21.48 -20.93 -32.38
N MET A 8 21.92 -19.73 -32.75
CA MET A 8 21.64 -18.52 -31.89
C MET A 8 20.14 -18.19 -31.85
N ARG A 9 19.43 -18.35 -32.99
CA ARG A 9 17.98 -18.13 -33.06
C ARG A 9 17.20 -19.15 -32.20
N LEU A 10 17.57 -20.43 -32.30
CA LEU A 10 16.99 -21.48 -31.46
C LEU A 10 17.26 -21.28 -29.96
N LYS A 11 18.46 -20.82 -29.60
CA LYS A 11 18.80 -20.50 -28.21
C LYS A 11 18.00 -19.31 -27.66
N LYS A 12 17.76 -18.27 -28.49
CA LYS A 12 16.87 -17.14 -28.14
C LYS A 12 15.43 -17.58 -27.96
N ILE A 13 14.91 -18.43 -28.86
CA ILE A 13 13.55 -18.97 -28.79
C ILE A 13 13.37 -19.81 -27.51
N LYS A 14 14.28 -20.75 -27.22
CA LYS A 14 14.24 -21.56 -26.00
C LYS A 14 14.27 -20.70 -24.75
N LYS A 15 15.15 -19.67 -24.70
CA LYS A 15 15.22 -18.72 -23.58
C LYS A 15 13.92 -17.92 -23.43
N SER A 16 13.33 -17.46 -24.53
CA SER A 16 12.05 -16.74 -24.52
C SER A 16 10.92 -17.63 -23.99
N ILE A 17 10.78 -18.86 -24.48
CA ILE A 17 9.78 -19.82 -24.01
C ILE A 17 9.96 -20.09 -22.53
N MET A 18 11.19 -20.37 -22.08
CA MET A 18 11.48 -20.61 -20.65
C MET A 18 11.07 -19.42 -19.78
N ILE A 19 11.40 -18.20 -20.19
CA ILE A 19 11.02 -16.96 -19.45
C ILE A 19 9.51 -16.79 -19.42
N THR A 20 8.84 -16.97 -20.57
CA THR A 20 7.37 -16.84 -20.65
C THR A 20 6.66 -17.89 -19.79
N THR A 21 7.15 -19.14 -19.79
CA THR A 21 6.60 -20.21 -18.94
C THR A 21 6.81 -19.90 -17.46
N LEU A 22 8.01 -19.40 -17.09
CA LEU A 22 8.29 -19.02 -15.69
C LEU A 22 7.41 -17.86 -15.24
N ILE A 23 7.24 -16.83 -16.09
CA ILE A 23 6.33 -15.70 -15.81
C ILE A 23 4.89 -16.23 -15.67
N GLY A 24 4.43 -17.08 -16.60
CA GLY A 24 3.09 -17.67 -16.54
C GLY A 24 2.86 -18.44 -15.24
N LEU A 25 3.83 -19.26 -14.82
CA LEU A 25 3.79 -19.99 -13.56
C LEU A 25 3.69 -19.05 -12.34
N LEU A 26 4.56 -18.03 -12.30
CA LEU A 26 4.55 -17.04 -11.21
C LEU A 26 3.22 -16.30 -11.15
N VAL A 27 2.67 -15.86 -12.28
CA VAL A 27 1.36 -15.19 -12.33
C VAL A 27 0.26 -16.12 -11.86
N THR A 28 0.22 -17.37 -12.31
CA THR A 28 -0.79 -18.36 -11.90
C THR A 28 -0.72 -18.61 -10.39
N LEU A 29 0.48 -18.84 -9.84
CA LEU A 29 0.66 -19.06 -8.40
C LEU A 29 0.26 -17.83 -7.57
N SER A 30 0.54 -16.61 -8.06
CA SER A 30 0.18 -15.38 -7.37
C SER A 30 -1.33 -15.09 -7.42
N LEU A 31 -2.01 -15.42 -8.51
CA LEU A 31 -3.44 -15.18 -8.67
C LEU A 31 -4.31 -16.30 -8.11
N ALA A 32 -3.79 -17.52 -7.98
CA ALA A 32 -4.56 -18.69 -7.52
C ALA A 32 -5.29 -18.44 -6.18
N PRO A 33 -4.67 -17.91 -5.11
CA PRO A 33 -5.38 -17.63 -3.88
C PRO A 33 -6.48 -16.57 -4.03
N ILE A 34 -6.22 -15.53 -4.84
CA ILE A 34 -7.21 -14.46 -5.08
C ILE A 34 -8.42 -15.01 -5.85
N ILE A 35 -8.16 -15.83 -6.87
CA ILE A 35 -9.21 -16.50 -7.64
C ILE A 35 -10.00 -17.47 -6.75
N TRP A 36 -9.31 -18.17 -5.84
CA TRP A 36 -9.97 -19.07 -4.90
C TRP A 36 -10.90 -18.31 -3.96
N GLU A 37 -10.47 -17.20 -3.37
CA GLU A 37 -11.31 -16.33 -2.54
C GLU A 37 -12.50 -15.77 -3.33
N LEU A 38 -12.26 -15.33 -4.56
CA LEU A 38 -13.32 -14.85 -5.45
C LEU A 38 -14.36 -15.94 -5.70
N ILE A 39 -13.96 -17.16 -6.03
CA ILE A 39 -14.85 -18.29 -6.24
C ILE A 39 -15.59 -18.62 -4.94
N THR A 40 -14.90 -18.64 -3.80
CA THR A 40 -15.48 -18.94 -2.50
C THR A 40 -16.54 -17.92 -2.10
N SER A 41 -16.35 -16.64 -2.42
CA SER A 41 -17.31 -15.59 -2.11
C SER A 41 -18.67 -15.73 -2.82
N PHE A 42 -18.74 -16.56 -3.87
CA PHE A 42 -19.97 -16.84 -4.62
C PHE A 42 -20.55 -18.24 -4.36
N LYS A 43 -19.91 -19.07 -3.52
CA LYS A 43 -20.41 -20.40 -3.16
C LYS A 43 -21.48 -20.33 -2.08
N LEU A 44 -22.42 -21.26 -2.11
CA LEU A 44 -23.29 -21.52 -0.96
C LEU A 44 -22.46 -22.07 0.21
N ASN A 45 -22.87 -21.80 1.46
CA ASN A 45 -22.17 -22.32 2.65
C ASN A 45 -22.03 -23.84 2.62
N GLU A 46 -23.02 -24.54 2.10
CA GLU A 46 -23.02 -26.02 1.96
C GLU A 46 -21.92 -26.52 1.01
N ASP A 47 -21.61 -25.78 -0.06
CA ASP A 47 -20.56 -26.14 -1.04
C ASP A 47 -19.14 -25.83 -0.54
N ILE A 48 -18.99 -24.88 0.39
CA ILE A 48 -17.68 -24.47 0.88
C ILE A 48 -17.01 -25.57 1.70
N LEU A 49 -17.78 -26.24 2.56
CA LEU A 49 -17.28 -27.27 3.49
C LEU A 49 -17.56 -28.69 3.01
N LYS A 50 -18.10 -28.87 1.81
CA LYS A 50 -18.49 -30.18 1.28
C LYS A 50 -17.31 -31.09 0.98
N ILE A 51 -17.45 -32.37 1.30
CA ILE A 51 -16.48 -33.42 0.97
C ILE A 51 -17.14 -34.39 0.00
N PRO A 52 -16.59 -34.63 -1.21
CA PRO A 52 -15.37 -34.07 -1.78
C PRO A 52 -15.48 -32.57 -2.08
N LEU A 53 -14.34 -31.88 -2.10
CA LEU A 53 -14.25 -30.43 -2.32
C LEU A 53 -14.90 -30.00 -3.62
N VAL A 54 -15.81 -29.05 -3.56
CA VAL A 54 -16.46 -28.42 -4.71
C VAL A 54 -15.59 -27.25 -5.18
N TYR A 55 -14.91 -27.40 -6.32
CA TYR A 55 -14.03 -26.34 -6.85
C TYR A 55 -14.82 -25.14 -7.39
N PHE A 56 -15.89 -25.39 -8.13
CA PHE A 56 -16.75 -24.34 -8.69
C PHE A 56 -18.13 -24.40 -8.05
N PRO A 57 -18.80 -23.27 -7.81
CA PRO A 57 -20.11 -23.24 -7.20
C PRO A 57 -21.15 -23.98 -8.06
N ASN A 58 -21.97 -24.82 -7.44
CA ASN A 58 -23.12 -25.44 -8.12
C ASN A 58 -24.20 -24.40 -8.43
N GLN A 59 -24.35 -23.43 -7.51
CA GLN A 59 -25.20 -22.26 -7.66
C GLN A 59 -24.42 -21.02 -7.19
N ILE A 60 -24.51 -19.94 -7.96
CA ILE A 60 -23.88 -18.66 -7.62
C ILE A 60 -24.83 -17.92 -6.70
N THR A 61 -24.31 -17.47 -5.53
CA THR A 61 -25.05 -16.62 -4.60
C THR A 61 -24.34 -15.28 -4.39
N LEU A 62 -25.13 -14.25 -4.09
CA LEU A 62 -24.66 -12.95 -3.61
C LEU A 62 -25.01 -12.72 -2.13
N ASP A 63 -25.52 -13.74 -1.44
CA ASP A 63 -25.99 -13.62 -0.06
C ASP A 63 -24.90 -13.17 0.89
N HIS A 64 -23.66 -13.62 0.69
CA HIS A 64 -22.52 -13.19 1.50
C HIS A 64 -22.28 -11.68 1.39
N TYR A 65 -22.41 -11.12 0.18
CA TYR A 65 -22.27 -9.69 -0.05
C TYR A 65 -23.42 -8.90 0.56
N THR A 66 -24.66 -9.36 0.36
CA THR A 66 -25.82 -8.68 0.94
C THR A 66 -25.79 -8.74 2.46
N GLN A 67 -25.40 -9.86 3.05
CA GLN A 67 -25.25 -10.02 4.49
C GLN A 67 -24.25 -9.04 5.07
N LEU A 68 -23.08 -8.84 4.44
CA LEU A 68 -22.07 -7.89 4.91
C LEU A 68 -22.63 -6.47 5.08
N PHE A 69 -23.49 -6.03 4.17
CA PHE A 69 -24.04 -4.67 4.21
C PHE A 69 -25.33 -4.55 5.03
N THR A 70 -26.01 -5.66 5.31
CA THR A 70 -27.25 -5.68 6.12
C THR A 70 -27.00 -5.94 7.59
N THR A 71 -26.04 -6.83 7.91
CA THR A 71 -25.73 -7.19 9.32
C THR A 71 -24.64 -6.33 9.93
N HIS A 72 -23.77 -5.76 9.10
CA HIS A 72 -22.67 -4.89 9.54
C HIS A 72 -22.70 -3.57 8.77
N PRO A 73 -22.27 -2.46 9.37
CA PRO A 73 -22.13 -1.18 8.65
C PRO A 73 -20.89 -1.17 7.74
N PHE A 74 -20.76 -2.19 6.84
CA PHE A 74 -19.52 -2.46 6.12
C PHE A 74 -19.06 -1.30 5.23
N TRP A 75 -20.01 -0.57 4.62
CA TRP A 75 -19.71 0.63 3.86
C TRP A 75 -19.02 1.71 4.70
N ARG A 76 -19.34 1.78 6.02
CA ARG A 76 -18.71 2.72 6.94
C ARG A 76 -17.24 2.35 7.18
N TYR A 77 -16.93 1.06 7.29
CA TYR A 77 -15.54 0.58 7.42
C TYR A 77 -14.69 0.92 6.20
N ILE A 78 -15.28 0.86 4.99
CA ILE A 78 -14.63 1.29 3.75
C ILE A 78 -14.28 2.78 3.81
N ILE A 79 -15.24 3.62 4.21
CA ILE A 79 -15.04 5.08 4.34
C ILE A 79 -14.00 5.39 5.42
N ASN A 80 -14.08 4.73 6.57
CA ASN A 80 -13.10 4.90 7.66
C ASN A 80 -11.69 4.57 7.18
N SER A 81 -11.50 3.43 6.52
CA SER A 81 -10.20 3.05 5.95
C SER A 81 -9.71 4.05 4.92
N ALA A 82 -10.59 4.49 4.00
CA ALA A 82 -10.23 5.48 3.00
C ALA A 82 -9.85 6.84 3.63
N PHE A 83 -10.59 7.28 4.63
CA PHE A 83 -10.30 8.51 5.37
C PHE A 83 -8.96 8.44 6.10
N VAL A 84 -8.74 7.37 6.89
CA VAL A 84 -7.50 7.17 7.65
C VAL A 84 -6.31 7.03 6.72
N ALA A 85 -6.40 6.18 5.70
CA ALA A 85 -5.31 5.95 4.75
C ALA A 85 -4.97 7.20 3.94
N SER A 86 -5.98 7.93 3.46
CA SER A 86 -5.76 9.17 2.71
C SER A 86 -5.14 10.25 3.59
N THR A 87 -5.68 10.47 4.78
CA THR A 87 -5.21 11.53 5.69
C THR A 87 -3.77 11.26 6.14
N SER A 88 -3.46 10.02 6.56
CA SER A 88 -2.09 9.66 6.96
C SER A 88 -1.10 9.77 5.80
N THR A 89 -1.50 9.39 4.59
CA THR A 89 -0.69 9.56 3.37
C THR A 89 -0.40 11.02 3.08
N ILE A 90 -1.43 11.87 3.11
CA ILE A 90 -1.29 13.32 2.86
C ILE A 90 -0.35 13.94 3.90
N LEU A 91 -0.49 13.60 5.18
CA LEU A 91 0.40 14.08 6.23
C LEU A 91 1.85 13.62 6.01
N SER A 92 2.06 12.35 5.65
CA SER A 92 3.39 11.82 5.33
C SER A 92 4.03 12.56 4.14
N LEU A 93 3.24 12.90 3.10
CA LEU A 93 3.73 13.65 1.96
C LEU A 93 4.01 15.12 2.33
N ILE A 94 3.14 15.77 3.11
CA ILE A 94 3.32 17.18 3.53
C ILE A 94 4.61 17.34 4.32
N PHE A 95 4.90 16.45 5.28
CA PHE A 95 6.11 16.55 6.10
C PHE A 95 7.33 15.91 5.44
N GLY A 96 7.14 14.79 4.75
CA GLY A 96 8.22 14.04 4.13
C GLY A 96 8.82 14.74 2.91
N THR A 97 8.01 15.44 2.11
CA THR A 97 8.48 16.10 0.89
C THR A 97 9.49 17.21 1.15
N PRO A 98 9.25 18.21 2.00
CA PRO A 98 10.23 19.23 2.29
C PRO A 98 11.47 18.66 3.01
N ALA A 99 11.30 17.66 3.87
CA ALA A 99 12.43 16.98 4.51
C ALA A 99 13.31 16.25 3.48
N ALA A 100 12.69 15.53 2.53
CA ALA A 100 13.39 14.86 1.44
C ALA A 100 14.15 15.85 0.55
N TYR A 101 13.52 16.97 0.22
CA TYR A 101 14.15 18.03 -0.57
C TYR A 101 15.35 18.64 0.16
N ALA A 102 15.21 18.99 1.42
CA ALA A 102 16.30 19.52 2.23
C ALA A 102 17.50 18.54 2.30
N LEU A 103 17.24 17.26 2.53
CA LEU A 103 18.27 16.21 2.58
C LEU A 103 18.87 15.87 1.21
N ALA A 104 18.18 16.19 0.11
CA ALA A 104 18.67 15.94 -1.24
C ALA A 104 19.55 17.09 -1.77
N ARG A 105 19.13 18.35 -1.50
CA ARG A 105 19.62 19.54 -2.17
C ARG A 105 20.36 20.52 -1.24
N LEU A 106 19.82 20.76 -0.06
CA LEU A 106 20.39 21.72 0.88
C LEU A 106 21.55 21.12 1.69
N ASN A 107 21.60 19.79 1.76
CA ASN A 107 22.64 19.02 2.47
C ASN A 107 22.97 19.60 3.87
N PRO A 108 21.98 19.74 4.77
CA PRO A 108 22.17 20.37 6.07
C PRO A 108 23.22 19.63 6.89
N TRP A 109 23.84 20.35 7.85
CA TRP A 109 24.79 19.74 8.77
C TRP A 109 24.16 18.52 9.45
N GLY A 110 24.88 17.40 9.53
CA GLY A 110 24.37 16.13 10.09
C GLY A 110 23.49 15.32 9.14
N SER A 111 23.31 15.69 7.85
CA SER A 111 22.45 14.98 6.90
C SER A 111 22.75 13.48 6.80
N LYS A 112 24.04 13.08 6.91
CA LYS A 112 24.42 11.65 6.92
C LYS A 112 23.86 10.92 8.15
N ILE A 113 23.94 11.55 9.32
CA ILE A 113 23.42 11.01 10.58
C ILE A 113 21.89 10.86 10.47
N ILE A 114 21.20 11.90 10.00
CA ILE A 114 19.75 11.90 9.82
C ILE A 114 19.32 10.75 8.89
N ILE A 115 19.98 10.57 7.74
CA ILE A 115 19.67 9.52 6.79
C ILE A 115 19.93 8.13 7.39
N SER A 116 21.05 7.96 8.11
CA SER A 116 21.35 6.71 8.80
C SER A 116 20.32 6.40 9.88
N SER A 117 19.89 7.40 10.64
CA SER A 117 18.83 7.24 11.66
C SER A 117 17.50 6.85 11.01
N ILE A 118 17.12 7.48 9.88
CA ILE A 118 15.94 7.12 9.12
C ILE A 118 16.00 5.64 8.68
N LEU A 119 17.15 5.20 8.16
CA LEU A 119 17.35 3.80 7.76
C LEU A 119 17.25 2.83 8.95
N ILE A 120 17.83 3.17 10.10
CA ILE A 120 17.74 2.36 11.32
C ILE A 120 16.28 2.25 11.79
N ILE A 121 15.54 3.35 11.77
CA ILE A 121 14.12 3.36 12.17
C ILE A 121 13.28 2.46 11.26
N THR A 122 13.56 2.40 9.96
CA THR A 122 12.83 1.51 9.04
C THR A 122 13.02 0.02 9.34
N LEU A 123 14.13 -0.34 10.00
CA LEU A 123 14.40 -1.73 10.39
C LEU A 123 13.76 -2.10 11.74
N PHE A 124 13.24 -1.11 12.46
CA PHE A 124 12.65 -1.35 13.78
C PHE A 124 11.26 -1.99 13.63
N PRO A 125 10.99 -3.13 14.29
CA PRO A 125 9.69 -3.78 14.21
C PRO A 125 8.57 -2.88 14.75
N GLY A 126 7.62 -2.49 13.90
CA GLY A 126 6.53 -1.57 14.27
C GLY A 126 5.71 -2.05 15.47
N ILE A 127 5.55 -3.38 15.62
CA ILE A 127 4.79 -3.95 16.75
C ILE A 127 5.40 -3.61 18.13
N LEU A 128 6.72 -3.40 18.22
CA LEU A 128 7.37 -3.02 19.47
C LEU A 128 7.01 -1.58 19.90
N LEU A 129 6.51 -0.76 18.98
CA LEU A 129 6.03 0.59 19.30
C LEU A 129 4.65 0.57 19.95
N LEU A 130 3.93 -0.56 19.88
CA LEU A 130 2.53 -0.65 20.28
C LEU A 130 2.31 -0.27 21.74
N SER A 131 3.12 -0.81 22.67
CA SER A 131 2.97 -0.54 24.11
C SER A 131 3.20 0.94 24.44
N GLY A 132 4.28 1.53 23.90
CA GLY A 132 4.58 2.94 24.12
C GLY A 132 3.54 3.87 23.50
N LEU A 133 3.05 3.55 22.29
CA LEU A 133 1.98 4.30 21.63
C LEU A 133 0.66 4.17 22.40
N LEU A 134 0.35 3.01 22.98
CA LEU A 134 -0.85 2.82 23.79
C LEU A 134 -0.85 3.71 25.01
N GLU A 135 0.30 3.87 25.69
CA GLU A 135 0.43 4.80 26.83
C GLU A 135 0.21 6.25 26.38
N ILE A 136 0.78 6.66 25.26
CA ILE A 136 0.59 8.01 24.69
C ILE A 136 -0.88 8.23 24.32
N VAL A 137 -1.53 7.28 23.67
CA VAL A 137 -2.94 7.35 23.28
C VAL A 137 -3.84 7.47 24.52
N ARG A 138 -3.53 6.74 25.60
CA ARG A 138 -4.24 6.82 26.87
C ARG A 138 -4.02 8.17 27.55
N PHE A 139 -2.78 8.63 27.63
CA PHE A 139 -2.42 9.91 28.25
C PHE A 139 -3.10 11.09 27.55
N LEU A 140 -3.18 11.06 26.22
CA LEU A 140 -3.81 12.09 25.39
C LEU A 140 -5.33 11.92 25.26
N HIS A 141 -5.93 10.89 25.88
CA HIS A 141 -7.35 10.55 25.76
C HIS A 141 -7.81 10.36 24.30
N LEU A 142 -6.95 9.81 23.44
CA LEU A 142 -7.22 9.59 22.02
C LEU A 142 -7.80 8.19 21.70
N GLY A 143 -8.13 7.38 22.68
CA GLY A 143 -8.81 6.09 22.46
C GLY A 143 -10.13 6.30 21.72
N ASN A 144 -10.40 5.46 20.69
CA ASN A 144 -11.55 5.63 19.80
C ASN A 144 -11.58 7.01 19.10
N ASN A 145 -10.43 7.50 18.68
CA ASN A 145 -10.29 8.67 17.84
C ASN A 145 -9.38 8.33 16.65
N TYR A 146 -9.75 8.71 15.44
CA TYR A 146 -8.92 8.43 14.26
C TYR A 146 -7.50 9.01 14.34
N LEU A 147 -7.28 10.08 15.11
CA LEU A 147 -5.94 10.62 15.31
C LEU A 147 -4.99 9.61 15.99
N SER A 148 -5.52 8.69 16.81
CA SER A 148 -4.72 7.64 17.45
C SER A 148 -4.05 6.69 16.47
N ILE A 149 -4.60 6.55 15.24
CA ILE A 149 -4.05 5.72 14.17
C ILE A 149 -3.45 6.57 13.04
N ILE A 150 -4.05 7.71 12.68
CA ILE A 150 -3.55 8.59 11.61
C ILE A 150 -2.13 9.09 11.92
N ILE A 151 -1.87 9.56 13.16
CA ILE A 151 -0.56 10.10 13.54
C ILE A 151 0.53 9.02 13.49
N PRO A 152 0.38 7.84 14.12
CA PRO A 152 1.35 6.76 13.98
C PRO A 152 1.56 6.30 12.54
N TYR A 153 0.50 6.14 11.75
CA TYR A 153 0.64 5.73 10.34
C TYR A 153 1.43 6.75 9.54
N SER A 154 1.14 8.04 9.75
CA SER A 154 1.89 9.12 9.12
C SER A 154 3.37 9.06 9.49
N ALA A 155 3.67 8.89 10.78
CA ALA A 155 5.05 8.85 11.29
C ALA A 155 5.83 7.63 10.77
N ILE A 156 5.19 6.44 10.74
CA ILE A 156 5.81 5.20 10.25
C ILE A 156 6.08 5.27 8.74
N ASN A 157 5.25 5.99 7.97
CA ASN A 157 5.44 6.19 6.54
C ASN A 157 6.47 7.27 6.20
N LEU A 158 6.81 8.18 7.12
CA LEU A 158 7.78 9.26 6.86
C LEU A 158 9.14 8.76 6.37
N PRO A 159 9.77 7.75 6.98
CA PRO A 159 11.04 7.21 6.50
C PRO A 159 11.02 6.81 5.03
N LEU A 160 10.03 6.00 4.63
CA LEU A 160 9.85 5.57 3.24
C LEU A 160 9.67 6.78 2.32
N THR A 161 8.78 7.70 2.69
CA THR A 161 8.46 8.91 1.93
C THR A 161 9.72 9.76 1.71
N ILE A 162 10.50 10.01 2.78
CA ILE A 162 11.73 10.80 2.71
C ILE A 162 12.76 10.11 1.81
N LEU A 163 13.02 8.81 1.98
CA LEU A 163 14.05 8.10 1.23
C LEU A 163 13.72 8.02 -0.27
N VAL A 164 12.47 7.71 -0.61
CA VAL A 164 12.04 7.62 -2.01
C VAL A 164 12.12 8.99 -2.68
N LEU A 165 11.48 10.01 -2.11
CA LEU A 165 11.47 11.36 -2.70
C LEU A 165 12.87 11.99 -2.75
N ARG A 166 13.71 11.76 -1.73
CA ARG A 166 15.09 12.22 -1.75
C ARG A 166 15.87 11.68 -2.93
N ASN A 167 15.71 10.41 -3.26
CA ASN A 167 16.37 9.81 -4.40
C ASN A 167 15.92 10.46 -5.72
N PHE A 168 14.63 10.76 -5.85
CA PHE A 168 14.10 11.50 -7.00
C PHE A 168 14.67 12.92 -7.09
N PHE A 169 14.60 13.68 -6.00
CA PHE A 169 15.13 15.04 -6.00
C PHE A 169 16.62 15.10 -6.36
N LYS A 170 17.40 14.10 -5.97
CA LYS A 170 18.82 14.02 -6.34
C LYS A 170 19.08 13.84 -7.83
N GLN A 171 18.12 13.28 -8.56
CA GLN A 171 18.26 13.02 -10.00
C GLN A 171 17.92 14.25 -10.86
N LEU A 172 17.22 15.24 -10.30
CA LEU A 172 16.88 16.45 -11.04
C LEU A 172 18.13 17.25 -11.40
N PRO A 173 18.21 17.82 -12.60
CA PRO A 173 19.28 18.75 -12.97
C PRO A 173 19.33 19.96 -12.03
N LYS A 174 20.53 20.39 -11.64
CA LYS A 174 20.70 21.58 -10.78
C LYS A 174 20.32 22.87 -11.50
N GLU A 175 20.44 22.87 -12.79
CA GLU A 175 20.14 23.99 -13.70
C GLU A 175 18.67 24.47 -13.53
N LEU A 176 17.75 23.56 -13.15
CA LEU A 176 16.36 23.94 -12.83
C LEU A 176 16.27 24.84 -11.61
N GLU A 177 17.08 24.58 -10.59
CA GLU A 177 17.13 25.38 -9.37
C GLU A 177 17.86 26.72 -9.60
N ASP A 178 18.91 26.69 -10.41
CA ASP A 178 19.67 27.88 -10.72
C ASP A 178 18.85 28.85 -11.60
N ALA A 179 18.13 28.34 -12.60
CA ALA A 179 17.18 29.15 -13.39
C ALA A 179 16.09 29.75 -12.48
N ALA A 180 15.51 28.97 -11.58
CA ALA A 180 14.49 29.46 -10.64
C ALA A 180 15.00 30.57 -9.73
N LYS A 181 16.28 30.51 -9.30
CA LYS A 181 16.88 31.56 -8.49
C LYS A 181 17.12 32.86 -9.30
N ILE A 182 17.51 32.73 -10.58
CA ILE A 182 17.62 33.86 -11.50
C ILE A 182 16.27 34.56 -11.69
N ASP A 183 15.18 33.77 -11.77
CA ASP A 183 13.81 34.26 -11.84
C ASP A 183 13.30 34.85 -10.50
N GLY A 184 14.12 34.86 -9.46
CA GLY A 184 13.80 35.45 -8.16
C GLY A 184 12.95 34.56 -7.22
N TYR A 185 12.81 33.28 -7.51
CA TYR A 185 12.08 32.35 -6.61
C TYR A 185 12.88 32.05 -5.35
N ASN A 186 12.22 32.15 -4.19
CA ASN A 186 12.77 31.60 -2.95
C ASN A 186 12.64 30.07 -2.93
N THR A 187 13.32 29.42 -1.97
CA THR A 187 13.37 27.94 -1.87
C THR A 187 11.98 27.29 -1.79
N ILE A 188 11.04 27.90 -1.06
CA ILE A 188 9.67 27.35 -0.91
C ILE A 188 8.90 27.51 -2.23
N GLN A 189 8.98 28.66 -2.86
CA GLN A 189 8.34 28.91 -4.15
C GLN A 189 8.89 27.99 -5.23
N MET A 190 10.21 27.82 -5.29
CA MET A 190 10.86 26.90 -6.20
C MET A 190 10.40 25.45 -5.96
N LEU A 191 10.35 25.00 -4.70
CA LEU A 191 9.83 23.66 -4.37
C LEU A 191 8.40 23.49 -4.85
N LEU A 192 7.50 24.41 -4.50
CA LEU A 192 6.07 24.26 -4.78
C LEU A 192 5.71 24.46 -6.25
N ARG A 193 6.35 25.41 -6.96
CA ARG A 193 5.97 25.82 -8.31
C ARG A 193 6.75 25.11 -9.42
N ILE A 194 7.95 24.61 -9.13
CA ILE A 194 8.85 24.03 -10.15
C ILE A 194 9.12 22.56 -9.83
N ILE A 195 9.67 22.29 -8.65
CA ILE A 195 10.16 20.93 -8.31
C ILE A 195 8.99 19.94 -8.12
N LEU A 196 7.97 20.29 -7.36
CA LEU A 196 6.83 19.40 -7.11
C LEU A 196 6.06 19.01 -8.39
N PRO A 197 5.72 19.94 -9.30
CA PRO A 197 5.09 19.57 -10.57
C PRO A 197 5.92 18.57 -11.39
N ILE A 198 7.23 18.77 -11.47
CA ILE A 198 8.13 17.87 -12.20
C ILE A 198 8.21 16.49 -11.53
N THR A 199 8.16 16.45 -10.19
CA THR A 199 8.26 15.21 -9.40
C THR A 199 6.92 14.57 -9.08
N THR A 200 5.82 15.05 -9.66
CA THR A 200 4.48 14.49 -9.47
C THR A 200 4.42 12.95 -9.62
N PRO A 201 5.09 12.30 -10.60
CA PRO A 201 5.10 10.84 -10.68
C PRO A 201 5.68 10.18 -9.42
N ALA A 202 6.73 10.75 -8.85
CA ALA A 202 7.35 10.24 -7.62
C ALA A 202 6.44 10.44 -6.40
N LEU A 203 5.78 11.60 -6.32
CA LEU A 203 4.80 11.89 -5.25
C LEU A 203 3.63 10.92 -5.30
N ILE A 204 3.08 10.66 -6.50
CA ILE A 204 1.98 9.70 -6.69
C ILE A 204 2.44 8.30 -6.26
N THR A 205 3.60 7.84 -6.73
CA THR A 205 4.12 6.51 -6.38
C THR A 205 4.30 6.36 -4.87
N THR A 206 4.95 7.34 -4.25
CA THR A 206 5.19 7.34 -2.80
C THR A 206 3.88 7.40 -2.03
N GLY A 207 2.93 8.23 -2.47
CA GLY A 207 1.61 8.33 -1.89
C GLY A 207 0.82 7.03 -1.96
N ILE A 208 0.86 6.32 -3.10
CA ILE A 208 0.20 5.02 -3.25
C ILE A 208 0.81 3.98 -2.29
N LEU A 209 2.14 3.92 -2.18
CA LEU A 209 2.79 3.00 -1.24
C LEU A 209 2.40 3.30 0.22
N SER A 210 2.37 4.57 0.60
CA SER A 210 1.93 4.99 1.93
C SER A 210 0.45 4.70 2.18
N PHE A 211 -0.40 4.89 1.16
CA PHE A 211 -1.82 4.56 1.23
C PHE A 211 -2.05 3.07 1.41
N ILE A 212 -1.38 2.22 0.61
CA ILE A 212 -1.48 0.77 0.71
C ILE A 212 -1.04 0.29 2.10
N PHE A 213 0.04 0.85 2.66
CA PHE A 213 0.45 0.55 4.03
C PHE A 213 -0.65 0.88 5.04
N ALA A 214 -1.16 2.11 5.03
CA ALA A 214 -2.17 2.56 5.98
C ALA A 214 -3.52 1.84 5.82
N TRP A 215 -3.90 1.48 4.58
CA TRP A 215 -5.10 0.70 4.30
C TRP A 215 -5.05 -0.70 4.87
N ASN A 216 -3.89 -1.36 4.84
CA ASN A 216 -3.71 -2.73 5.30
C ASN A 216 -3.32 -2.82 6.79
N GLU A 217 -3.08 -1.67 7.45
CA GLU A 217 -2.66 -1.69 8.83
C GLU A 217 -3.79 -2.18 9.75
N PHE A 218 -3.46 -3.15 10.59
CA PHE A 218 -4.42 -3.88 11.40
C PHE A 218 -4.14 -3.74 12.91
N ILE A 219 -2.87 -3.81 13.32
CA ILE A 219 -2.50 -4.01 14.72
C ILE A 219 -2.78 -2.77 15.57
N PHE A 220 -2.36 -1.59 15.10
CA PHE A 220 -2.63 -0.34 15.81
C PHE A 220 -4.12 -0.01 15.77
N ALA A 221 -4.77 -0.23 14.61
CA ALA A 221 -6.20 -0.02 14.49
C ALA A 221 -6.98 -0.91 15.45
N LEU A 222 -6.68 -2.21 15.54
CA LEU A 222 -7.31 -3.16 16.47
C LEU A 222 -7.13 -2.75 17.93
N THR A 223 -5.96 -2.17 18.26
CA THR A 223 -5.63 -1.81 19.64
C THR A 223 -6.27 -0.50 20.09
N PHE A 224 -6.36 0.50 19.19
CA PHE A 224 -6.78 1.86 19.56
C PHE A 224 -8.25 2.15 19.22
N ILE A 225 -8.87 1.37 18.35
CA ILE A 225 -10.26 1.54 17.89
C ILE A 225 -11.09 0.33 18.33
N THR A 226 -11.95 0.53 19.33
CA THR A 226 -12.84 -0.51 19.85
C THR A 226 -14.31 -0.28 19.49
N ARG A 227 -14.69 0.96 19.12
CA ARG A 227 -16.05 1.29 18.71
C ARG A 227 -16.36 0.72 17.33
N GLU A 228 -17.49 0.03 17.20
CA GLU A 228 -17.91 -0.64 15.97
C GLU A 228 -17.94 0.31 14.78
N GLU A 229 -18.56 1.47 14.94
CA GLU A 229 -18.73 2.46 13.87
C GLU A 229 -17.42 3.11 13.39
N MET A 230 -16.32 2.94 14.13
CA MET A 230 -15.01 3.52 13.82
C MET A 230 -14.01 2.51 13.24
N LYS A 231 -14.36 1.24 13.22
CA LYS A 231 -13.47 0.19 12.71
C LYS A 231 -13.04 0.47 11.27
N THR A 232 -11.80 0.08 10.97
CA THR A 232 -11.27 0.01 9.61
C THR A 232 -11.56 -1.37 9.01
N ILE A 233 -11.45 -1.51 7.69
CA ILE A 233 -11.73 -2.78 6.98
C ILE A 233 -10.93 -3.95 7.54
N PRO A 234 -9.59 -3.87 7.78
CA PRO A 234 -8.85 -5.02 8.29
C PRO A 234 -9.40 -5.54 9.63
N ILE A 235 -9.82 -4.64 10.53
CA ILE A 235 -10.45 -5.05 11.79
C ILE A 235 -11.79 -5.72 11.51
N ALA A 236 -12.60 -5.11 10.67
CA ALA A 236 -13.94 -5.62 10.38
C ALA A 236 -13.88 -7.02 9.76
N VAL A 237 -12.99 -7.24 8.77
CA VAL A 237 -12.79 -8.56 8.15
C VAL A 237 -12.33 -9.60 9.18
N ALA A 238 -11.37 -9.25 10.04
CA ALA A 238 -10.84 -10.16 11.06
C ALA A 238 -11.87 -10.52 12.16
N GLN A 239 -12.90 -9.70 12.34
CA GLN A 239 -13.93 -9.87 13.36
C GLN A 239 -15.30 -10.32 12.79
N ILE A 240 -15.37 -10.71 11.53
CA ILE A 240 -16.58 -11.33 10.99
C ILE A 240 -16.79 -12.66 11.71
N GLY A 241 -17.85 -12.72 12.52
CA GLY A 241 -18.27 -13.94 13.25
C GLY A 241 -19.21 -14.80 12.43
N GLY A 242 -19.27 -16.10 12.76
CA GLY A 242 -20.30 -17.01 12.26
C GLY A 242 -21.63 -16.85 13.01
N THR A 243 -22.62 -17.62 12.60
CA THR A 243 -23.91 -17.69 13.29
C THR A 243 -23.82 -18.36 14.66
N THR A 244 -22.77 -19.14 14.88
CA THR A 244 -22.40 -19.76 16.15
C THR A 244 -20.93 -19.51 16.47
N GLU A 245 -20.55 -19.62 17.77
CA GLU A 245 -19.14 -19.43 18.21
C GLU A 245 -18.15 -20.43 17.57
N PHE A 246 -18.64 -21.54 17.05
CA PHE A 246 -17.84 -22.62 16.44
C PHE A 246 -17.84 -22.58 14.92
N GLU A 247 -18.58 -21.67 14.29
CA GLU A 247 -18.69 -21.57 12.84
C GLU A 247 -17.75 -20.49 12.30
N ILE A 248 -16.85 -20.89 11.39
CA ILE A 248 -16.05 -19.94 10.63
C ILE A 248 -16.81 -19.57 9.35
N PRO A 249 -17.25 -18.31 9.21
CA PRO A 249 -18.06 -17.88 8.07
C PRO A 249 -17.18 -17.61 6.83
N TYR A 250 -16.66 -18.67 6.22
CA TYR A 250 -15.74 -18.56 5.08
C TYR A 250 -16.30 -17.74 3.92
N GLY A 251 -17.58 -17.89 3.59
CA GLY A 251 -18.23 -17.14 2.52
C GLY A 251 -18.25 -15.62 2.78
N PRO A 252 -18.78 -15.15 3.91
CA PRO A 252 -18.71 -13.74 4.30
C PRO A 252 -17.29 -13.18 4.41
N ILE A 253 -16.33 -13.94 4.94
CA ILE A 253 -14.91 -13.53 5.00
C ILE A 253 -14.34 -13.36 3.58
N ALA A 254 -14.59 -14.31 2.68
CA ALA A 254 -14.16 -14.24 1.30
C ALA A 254 -14.78 -13.02 0.58
N ALA A 255 -16.08 -12.78 0.75
CA ALA A 255 -16.75 -11.62 0.18
C ALA A 255 -16.17 -10.29 0.73
N ALA A 256 -15.93 -10.20 2.05
CA ALA A 256 -15.33 -9.02 2.67
C ALA A 256 -13.89 -8.79 2.19
N THR A 257 -13.11 -9.86 2.04
CA THR A 257 -11.74 -9.80 1.49
C THR A 257 -11.76 -9.28 0.05
N MET A 258 -12.68 -9.75 -0.79
CA MET A 258 -12.83 -9.26 -2.16
C MET A 258 -13.19 -7.77 -2.20
N ILE A 259 -14.17 -7.32 -1.40
CA ILE A 259 -14.53 -5.90 -1.32
C ILE A 259 -13.35 -5.06 -0.81
N SER A 260 -12.62 -5.54 0.21
CA SER A 260 -11.49 -4.80 0.78
C SER A 260 -10.30 -4.67 -0.18
N THR A 261 -10.13 -5.64 -1.07
CA THR A 261 -9.04 -5.67 -2.06
C THR A 261 -9.35 -4.79 -3.28
N LEU A 262 -10.64 -4.62 -3.62
CA LEU A 262 -11.07 -3.90 -4.83
C LEU A 262 -10.51 -2.47 -4.93
N PRO A 263 -10.57 -1.61 -3.89
CA PRO A 263 -10.03 -0.25 -3.96
C PRO A 263 -8.52 -0.23 -4.26
N LEU A 264 -7.76 -1.15 -3.64
CA LEU A 264 -6.31 -1.25 -3.89
C LEU A 264 -6.02 -1.72 -5.31
N MET A 265 -6.76 -2.70 -5.81
CA MET A 265 -6.64 -3.15 -7.21
C MET A 265 -6.91 -2.01 -8.18
N LEU A 266 -7.97 -1.24 -7.97
CA LEU A 266 -8.31 -0.08 -8.80
C LEU A 266 -7.18 0.96 -8.77
N ILE A 267 -6.68 1.33 -7.59
CA ILE A 267 -5.56 2.28 -7.45
C ILE A 267 -4.34 1.77 -8.24
N VAL A 268 -3.95 0.51 -8.08
CA VAL A 268 -2.79 -0.05 -8.78
C VAL A 268 -3.03 -0.08 -10.30
N LEU A 269 -4.20 -0.50 -10.77
CA LEU A 269 -4.52 -0.54 -12.20
C LEU A 269 -4.51 0.86 -12.85
N PHE A 270 -5.06 1.87 -12.19
CA PHE A 270 -5.07 3.24 -12.73
C PHE A 270 -3.68 3.89 -12.71
N PHE A 271 -2.87 3.59 -11.70
CA PHE A 271 -1.58 4.24 -11.49
C PHE A 271 -0.36 3.37 -11.81
N GLN A 272 -0.53 2.14 -12.35
CA GLN A 272 0.57 1.20 -12.63
C GLN A 272 1.73 1.84 -13.41
N ASN A 273 1.45 2.65 -14.43
CA ASN A 273 2.48 3.31 -15.22
C ASN A 273 3.30 4.32 -14.38
N LYS A 274 2.65 5.02 -13.45
CA LYS A 274 3.33 5.95 -12.53
C LYS A 274 4.15 5.21 -11.50
N ILE A 275 3.63 4.10 -10.96
CA ILE A 275 4.33 3.23 -10.02
C ILE A 275 5.59 2.67 -10.66
N ILE A 276 5.50 2.13 -11.89
CA ILE A 276 6.66 1.59 -12.61
C ILE A 276 7.69 2.67 -12.87
N GLN A 277 7.29 3.86 -13.37
CA GLN A 277 8.18 5.00 -13.58
C GLN A 277 8.86 5.41 -12.27
N GLY A 278 8.10 5.45 -11.16
CA GLY A 278 8.61 5.81 -9.86
C GLY A 278 9.65 4.83 -9.32
N LEU A 279 9.43 3.55 -9.46
CA LEU A 279 10.35 2.52 -8.98
C LEU A 279 11.59 2.37 -9.88
N THR A 280 11.43 2.51 -11.19
CA THR A 280 12.54 2.29 -12.16
C THR A 280 13.48 3.48 -12.28
N SER A 281 13.02 4.71 -12.09
CA SER A 281 13.90 5.88 -12.09
C SER A 281 14.95 5.85 -10.98
N GLY A 282 14.74 5.08 -9.91
CA GLY A 282 15.75 4.80 -8.89
C GLY A 282 16.76 3.69 -9.25
N ALA A 283 16.45 2.84 -10.24
CA ALA A 283 17.21 1.63 -10.56
C ALA A 283 18.14 1.77 -11.78
N ILE A 284 17.95 2.80 -12.62
CA ILE A 284 18.79 3.02 -13.81
C ILE A 284 19.99 3.89 -13.45
N LYS A 285 20.97 3.27 -12.80
CA LYS A 285 22.38 3.67 -12.82
C LYS A 285 23.19 2.42 -13.11
N GLY A 286 23.42 2.15 -14.38
CA GLY A 286 24.33 1.15 -14.87
C GLY A 286 24.64 1.46 -16.32
#